data_cc6d6a30c83251134ea4e4540867d10b
#
_entry.id   cc6d6a30c83251134ea4e4540867d10b
#
_cell.length_a   1.000
_cell.length_b   1.000
_cell.length_c   1.000
_cell.angle_alpha   90.00
_cell.angle_beta   90.00
_cell.angle_gamma   90.00
#
_symmetry.space_group_name_H-M   'P 1'
#
loop_
_entity.id
_entity.type
_entity.pdbx_description
1 polymer ?
#
loop_
_entity_poly.entity_id
_entity_poly.type
_entity_poly.pdbx_seq_one_letter_code
_entity_poly.pdbx_strand_id
1 'polypeptide(L)'
;MLARRGSSPEARAFVWPAAAVFAACLVIRFAPWPWDNTKLMLWSWVVIIPCLWEEFLATRPAVIRAITALLLFGAGAVTLAAGIDGRHGYGLVRREDLAQADFLLRGVPPGAVIACAPEYNQPVLMLGHPVVCGYEGHLWSHGLDYKGRWDTLNAIMNGEPGWREKALALGVSHIFWGEPEKTRWPDSKLPWAKEAAPSLHPVGIGTGK
;
A
#
# COMPACT_ATOMS: atom_id res chain seq x y z
N MET A 1 -35.19 7.51 -13.13
CA MET A 1 -35.33 7.32 -11.69
C MET A 1 -35.54 8.64 -10.95
N LEU A 2 -34.62 9.57 -10.98
CA LEU A 2 -34.70 10.89 -10.31
C LEU A 2 -35.71 11.88 -10.93
N ALA A 3 -36.32 11.53 -12.06
CA ALA A 3 -37.36 12.32 -12.72
C ALA A 3 -38.79 11.93 -12.31
N ARG A 4 -38.96 10.93 -11.44
CA ARG A 4 -40.29 10.57 -10.91
C ARG A 4 -40.79 11.66 -9.96
N ARG A 5 -42.04 12.06 -10.13
CA ARG A 5 -42.76 12.94 -9.20
C ARG A 5 -42.77 12.29 -7.81
N GLY A 6 -41.84 12.68 -6.92
CA GLY A 6 -41.79 12.14 -5.55
C GLY A 6 -40.48 12.29 -4.83
N SER A 7 -39.34 12.32 -5.51
CA SER A 7 -38.07 12.52 -4.80
C SER A 7 -37.94 13.97 -4.35
N SER A 8 -37.57 14.17 -3.06
CA SER A 8 -37.41 15.50 -2.52
C SER A 8 -36.26 16.24 -3.21
N PRO A 9 -36.31 17.59 -3.31
CA PRO A 9 -35.21 18.39 -3.87
C PRO A 9 -33.88 18.08 -3.17
N GLU A 10 -33.92 17.83 -1.87
CA GLU A 10 -32.76 17.51 -1.04
C GLU A 10 -32.14 16.16 -1.47
N ALA A 11 -32.96 15.11 -1.62
CA ALA A 11 -32.48 13.80 -2.09
C ALA A 11 -31.78 13.92 -3.46
N ARG A 12 -32.37 14.71 -4.37
CA ARG A 12 -31.77 14.96 -5.69
C ARG A 12 -30.45 15.71 -5.60
N ALA A 13 -30.33 16.69 -4.69
CA ALA A 13 -29.10 17.45 -4.49
C ALA A 13 -27.92 16.58 -4.02
N PHE A 14 -28.19 15.47 -3.34
CA PHE A 14 -27.13 14.52 -2.91
C PHE A 14 -26.87 13.43 -3.97
N VAL A 15 -27.91 12.86 -4.57
CA VAL A 15 -27.76 11.70 -5.45
C VAL A 15 -27.11 12.07 -6.79
N TRP A 16 -27.39 13.23 -7.36
CA TRP A 16 -26.80 13.64 -8.63
C TRP A 16 -25.27 13.82 -8.55
N PRO A 17 -24.72 14.55 -7.56
CA PRO A 17 -23.27 14.62 -7.39
C PRO A 17 -22.64 13.24 -7.13
N ALA A 18 -23.26 12.41 -6.30
CA ALA A 18 -22.76 11.06 -6.04
C ALA A 18 -22.73 10.20 -7.31
N ALA A 19 -23.78 10.24 -8.14
CA ALA A 19 -23.83 9.54 -9.42
C ALA A 19 -22.78 10.07 -10.40
N ALA A 20 -22.55 11.39 -10.42
CA ALA A 20 -21.53 12.01 -11.25
C ALA A 20 -20.11 11.57 -10.83
N VAL A 21 -19.82 11.56 -9.53
CA VAL A 21 -18.54 11.06 -9.00
C VAL A 21 -18.36 9.59 -9.33
N PHE A 22 -19.38 8.76 -9.13
CA PHE A 22 -19.34 7.34 -9.48
C PHE A 22 -19.02 7.14 -10.97
N ALA A 23 -19.73 7.85 -11.86
CA ALA A 23 -19.48 7.78 -13.29
C ALA A 23 -18.09 8.29 -13.68
N ALA A 24 -17.62 9.37 -13.05
CA ALA A 24 -16.27 9.89 -13.28
C ALA A 24 -15.20 8.86 -12.89
N CYS A 25 -15.39 8.12 -11.80
CA CYS A 25 -14.45 7.08 -11.36
C CYS A 25 -14.32 5.91 -12.35
N LEU A 26 -15.27 5.71 -13.25
CA LEU A 26 -15.19 4.68 -14.29
C LEU A 26 -14.28 5.07 -15.47
N VAL A 27 -14.04 6.37 -15.68
CA VAL A 27 -13.28 6.88 -16.82
C VAL A 27 -12.05 7.71 -16.42
N ILE A 28 -12.04 8.27 -15.23
CA ILE A 28 -10.96 9.11 -14.71
C ILE A 28 -10.27 8.40 -13.55
N ARG A 29 -8.95 8.32 -13.59
CA ARG A 29 -8.14 7.84 -12.48
C ARG A 29 -7.69 9.04 -11.64
N PHE A 30 -8.19 9.14 -10.41
CA PHE A 30 -7.92 10.25 -9.50
C PHE A 30 -6.65 10.08 -8.66
N ALA A 31 -6.07 8.87 -8.64
CA ALA A 31 -4.86 8.56 -7.90
C ALA A 31 -3.91 7.71 -8.76
N PRO A 32 -2.62 7.57 -8.41
CA PRO A 32 -1.67 6.74 -9.14
C PRO A 32 -2.10 5.27 -9.28
N TRP A 33 -2.83 4.75 -8.30
CA TRP A 33 -3.30 3.37 -8.29
C TRP A 33 -4.78 3.28 -8.66
N PRO A 34 -5.14 2.43 -9.66
CA PRO A 34 -6.54 2.30 -10.13
C PRO A 34 -7.53 1.93 -9.03
N TRP A 35 -7.10 1.14 -8.04
CA TRP A 35 -7.96 0.70 -6.93
C TRP A 35 -8.34 1.82 -5.95
N ASP A 36 -7.64 2.94 -5.95
CA ASP A 36 -7.99 4.09 -5.09
C ASP A 36 -9.33 4.73 -5.47
N ASN A 37 -9.72 4.65 -6.73
CA ASN A 37 -11.04 5.10 -7.18
C ASN A 37 -12.17 4.38 -6.44
N THR A 38 -11.96 3.13 -5.99
CA THR A 38 -12.99 2.37 -5.25
C THR A 38 -13.41 3.06 -3.95
N LYS A 39 -12.54 3.85 -3.33
CA LYS A 39 -12.85 4.64 -2.13
C LYS A 39 -13.90 5.71 -2.43
N LEU A 40 -13.74 6.44 -3.53
CA LEU A 40 -14.72 7.44 -3.98
C LEU A 40 -16.03 6.78 -4.44
N MET A 41 -15.94 5.64 -5.12
CA MET A 41 -17.11 4.85 -5.51
C MET A 41 -17.89 4.38 -4.29
N LEU A 42 -17.21 3.96 -3.21
CA LEU A 42 -17.84 3.55 -1.96
C LEU A 42 -18.64 4.71 -1.34
N TRP A 43 -18.06 5.91 -1.25
CA TRP A 43 -18.78 7.10 -0.77
C TRP A 43 -20.01 7.42 -1.62
N SER A 44 -19.87 7.31 -2.94
CA SER A 44 -21.01 7.49 -3.86
C SER A 44 -22.11 6.46 -3.60
N TRP A 45 -21.74 5.19 -3.36
CA TRP A 45 -22.68 4.11 -3.02
C TRP A 45 -23.45 4.35 -1.72
N VAL A 46 -22.79 4.86 -0.69
CA VAL A 46 -23.43 5.18 0.60
C VAL A 46 -24.60 6.17 0.38
N VAL A 47 -24.50 7.08 -0.56
CA VAL A 47 -25.56 8.04 -0.91
C VAL A 47 -26.58 7.42 -1.87
N ILE A 48 -26.15 6.66 -2.86
CA ILE A 48 -27.02 6.15 -3.94
C ILE A 48 -27.92 5.01 -3.44
N ILE A 49 -27.41 4.08 -2.61
CA ILE A 49 -28.15 2.88 -2.20
C ILE A 49 -29.44 3.21 -1.45
N PRO A 50 -29.48 4.07 -0.43
CA PRO A 50 -30.73 4.44 0.26
C PRO A 50 -31.79 4.98 -0.70
N CYS A 51 -31.38 5.86 -1.60
CA CYS A 51 -32.30 6.44 -2.60
C CYS A 51 -32.81 5.39 -3.59
N LEU A 52 -31.95 4.47 -4.03
CA LEU A 52 -32.35 3.32 -4.85
C LEU A 52 -33.36 2.45 -4.12
N TRP A 53 -33.14 2.21 -2.83
CA TRP A 53 -34.05 1.44 -2.01
C TRP A 53 -35.41 2.10 -1.92
N GLU A 54 -35.48 3.34 -1.48
CA GLU A 54 -36.76 4.06 -1.25
C GLU A 54 -37.53 4.31 -2.56
N GLU A 55 -36.86 4.81 -3.58
CA GLU A 55 -37.52 5.23 -4.84
C GLU A 55 -37.87 4.06 -5.75
N PHE A 56 -37.13 2.96 -5.67
CA PHE A 56 -37.27 1.87 -6.63
C PHE A 56 -37.61 0.52 -5.97
N LEU A 57 -36.92 0.13 -4.92
CA LEU A 57 -37.06 -1.21 -4.35
C LEU A 57 -38.18 -1.32 -3.32
N ALA A 58 -38.42 -0.29 -2.52
CA ALA A 58 -39.41 -0.34 -1.43
C ALA A 58 -40.83 -0.70 -1.93
N THR A 59 -41.17 -0.31 -3.14
CA THR A 59 -42.45 -0.58 -3.78
C THR A 59 -42.53 -1.95 -4.46
N ARG A 60 -41.42 -2.72 -4.54
CA ARG A 60 -41.40 -4.02 -5.20
C ARG A 60 -41.82 -5.16 -4.27
N PRO A 61 -42.29 -6.29 -4.82
CA PRO A 61 -42.58 -7.49 -4.04
C PRO A 61 -41.38 -7.91 -3.18
N ALA A 62 -41.68 -8.50 -2.01
CA ALA A 62 -40.64 -8.90 -1.05
C ALA A 62 -39.57 -9.82 -1.65
N VAL A 63 -39.94 -10.69 -2.57
CA VAL A 63 -38.99 -11.58 -3.27
C VAL A 63 -37.99 -10.80 -4.09
N ILE A 64 -38.42 -9.78 -4.86
CA ILE A 64 -37.52 -8.94 -5.66
C ILE A 64 -36.57 -8.17 -4.73
N ARG A 65 -37.10 -7.63 -3.62
CA ARG A 65 -36.28 -6.93 -2.63
C ARG A 65 -35.21 -7.84 -2.03
N ALA A 66 -35.58 -9.06 -1.64
CA ALA A 66 -34.69 -10.04 -1.06
C ALA A 66 -33.59 -10.47 -2.05
N ILE A 67 -33.95 -10.77 -3.30
CA ILE A 67 -32.98 -11.12 -4.34
C ILE A 67 -31.99 -9.95 -4.59
N THR A 68 -32.51 -8.74 -4.72
CA THR A 68 -31.66 -7.56 -4.94
C THR A 68 -30.73 -7.30 -3.76
N ALA A 69 -31.22 -7.41 -2.52
CA ALA A 69 -30.38 -7.29 -1.32
C ALA A 69 -29.30 -8.38 -1.29
N LEU A 70 -29.65 -9.63 -1.59
CA LEU A 70 -28.68 -10.73 -1.67
C LEU A 70 -27.58 -10.45 -2.71
N LEU A 71 -27.95 -9.99 -3.89
CA LEU A 71 -26.97 -9.67 -4.95
C LEU A 71 -26.08 -8.47 -4.59
N LEU A 72 -26.62 -7.46 -3.93
CA LEU A 72 -25.86 -6.27 -3.55
C LEU A 72 -24.93 -6.50 -2.35
N PHE A 73 -25.37 -7.27 -1.37
CA PHE A 73 -24.66 -7.43 -0.10
C PHE A 73 -24.05 -8.83 0.10
N GLY A 74 -24.42 -9.80 -0.72
CA GLY A 74 -23.99 -11.19 -0.55
C GLY A 74 -22.46 -11.35 -0.61
N ALA A 75 -21.81 -10.73 -1.57
CA ALA A 75 -20.34 -10.77 -1.69
C ALA A 75 -19.65 -10.16 -0.46
N GLY A 76 -20.17 -9.02 0.05
CA GLY A 76 -19.67 -8.39 1.27
C GLY A 76 -19.87 -9.26 2.50
N ALA A 77 -21.03 -9.93 2.62
CA ALA A 77 -21.30 -10.86 3.71
C ALA A 77 -20.35 -12.07 3.70
N VAL A 78 -20.07 -12.63 2.53
CA VAL A 78 -19.09 -13.72 2.38
C VAL A 78 -17.69 -13.26 2.79
N THR A 79 -17.26 -12.07 2.35
CA THR A 79 -15.96 -11.50 2.72
C THR A 79 -15.86 -11.24 4.23
N LEU A 80 -16.92 -10.72 4.84
CA LEU A 80 -16.99 -10.50 6.28
C LEU A 80 -16.92 -11.82 7.05
N ALA A 81 -17.68 -12.84 6.63
CA ALA A 81 -17.65 -14.18 7.24
C ALA A 81 -16.25 -14.81 7.15
N ALA A 82 -15.59 -14.69 5.99
CA ALA A 82 -14.21 -15.15 5.81
C ALA A 82 -13.21 -14.42 6.72
N GLY A 83 -13.42 -13.11 6.94
CA GLY A 83 -12.60 -12.31 7.86
C GLY A 83 -12.78 -12.72 9.33
N ILE A 84 -13.99 -13.09 9.74
CA ILE A 84 -14.30 -13.57 11.11
C ILE A 84 -13.70 -14.96 11.37
N ASP A 85 -13.67 -15.83 10.36
CA ASP A 85 -13.15 -17.21 10.49
C ASP A 85 -11.64 -17.26 10.86
N GLY A 86 -10.89 -16.17 10.69
CA GLY A 86 -9.49 -16.07 11.07
C GLY A 86 -8.52 -16.94 10.24
N ARG A 87 -9.04 -17.78 9.34
CA ARG A 87 -8.22 -18.64 8.45
C ARG A 87 -7.54 -17.86 7.33
N HIS A 88 -8.05 -16.68 7.03
CA HIS A 88 -7.62 -15.81 5.95
C HIS A 88 -7.03 -14.50 6.51
N GLY A 89 -6.20 -14.61 7.56
CA GLY A 89 -5.53 -13.44 8.13
C GLY A 89 -4.59 -12.78 7.13
N TYR A 90 -4.58 -11.45 7.11
CA TYR A 90 -3.57 -10.69 6.38
C TYR A 90 -2.27 -10.68 7.17
N GLY A 91 -1.22 -11.33 6.63
CA GLY A 91 0.12 -11.30 7.22
C GLY A 91 0.80 -9.96 6.91
N LEU A 92 1.15 -9.19 7.93
CA LEU A 92 1.94 -7.97 7.76
C LEU A 92 3.38 -8.29 7.34
N VAL A 93 4.00 -9.22 8.04
CA VAL A 93 5.36 -9.72 7.82
C VAL A 93 5.45 -11.13 8.38
N ARG A 94 6.29 -11.98 7.81
CA ARG A 94 6.54 -13.30 8.39
C ARG A 94 7.38 -13.16 9.67
N ARG A 95 7.07 -13.94 10.68
CA ARG A 95 7.81 -13.90 11.97
C ARG A 95 9.28 -14.22 11.78
N GLU A 96 9.58 -15.13 10.87
CA GLU A 96 10.95 -15.54 10.54
C GLU A 96 11.75 -14.38 9.97
N ASP A 97 11.17 -13.63 9.02
CA ASP A 97 11.82 -12.47 8.38
C ASP A 97 12.09 -11.36 9.41
N LEU A 98 11.11 -11.12 10.29
CA LEU A 98 11.27 -10.13 11.37
C LEU A 98 12.34 -10.54 12.38
N ALA A 99 12.34 -11.81 12.82
CA ALA A 99 13.32 -12.33 13.76
C ALA A 99 14.73 -12.32 13.16
N GLN A 100 14.87 -12.63 11.89
CA GLN A 100 16.14 -12.59 11.19
C GLN A 100 16.67 -11.17 11.03
N ALA A 101 15.79 -10.22 10.66
CA ALA A 101 16.17 -8.80 10.60
C ALA A 101 16.57 -8.28 11.98
N ASP A 102 15.82 -8.62 13.04
CA ASP A 102 16.17 -8.28 14.43
C ASP A 102 17.55 -8.80 14.82
N PHE A 103 17.85 -10.05 14.47
CA PHE A 103 19.17 -10.63 14.74
C PHE A 103 20.30 -9.88 14.02
N LEU A 104 20.11 -9.57 12.74
CA LEU A 104 21.10 -8.85 11.91
C LEU A 104 21.31 -7.41 12.36
N LEU A 105 20.26 -6.76 12.87
CA LEU A 105 20.30 -5.38 13.30
C LEU A 105 20.77 -5.20 14.76
N ARG A 106 21.03 -6.28 15.48
CA ARG A 106 21.59 -6.23 16.85
C ARG A 106 22.94 -5.51 16.82
N GLY A 107 23.03 -4.46 17.60
CA GLY A 107 24.23 -3.63 17.66
C GLY A 107 24.31 -2.50 16.65
N VAL A 108 23.36 -2.39 15.72
CA VAL A 108 23.21 -1.21 14.87
C VAL A 108 22.55 -0.09 15.69
N PRO A 109 23.13 1.12 15.75
CA PRO A 109 22.52 2.22 16.48
C PRO A 109 21.10 2.54 15.98
N PRO A 110 20.12 2.85 16.87
CA PRO A 110 18.73 3.10 16.47
C PRO A 110 18.53 4.22 15.45
N GLY A 111 19.43 5.22 15.44
CA GLY A 111 19.42 6.32 14.49
C GLY A 111 20.15 6.07 13.17
N ALA A 112 20.75 4.89 13.01
CA ALA A 112 21.49 4.53 11.81
C ALA A 112 20.56 4.36 10.61
N VAL A 113 20.81 5.07 9.52
CA VAL A 113 20.03 4.97 8.28
C VAL A 113 20.43 3.71 7.52
N ILE A 114 19.45 2.91 7.14
CA ILE A 114 19.65 1.64 6.44
C ILE A 114 19.05 1.73 5.03
N ALA A 115 19.83 1.34 4.03
CA ALA A 115 19.31 1.14 2.68
C ALA A 115 18.68 -0.25 2.58
N CYS A 116 17.41 -0.31 2.18
CA CYS A 116 16.63 -1.53 1.99
C CYS A 116 15.52 -1.30 0.95
N ALA A 117 14.80 -2.35 0.60
CA ALA A 117 13.66 -2.24 -0.32
C ALA A 117 12.56 -1.36 0.28
N PRO A 118 12.02 -0.39 -0.48
CA PRO A 118 10.97 0.52 -0.01
C PRO A 118 9.60 -0.17 -0.08
N GLU A 119 9.45 -1.26 0.67
CA GLU A 119 8.24 -2.06 0.75
C GLU A 119 7.33 -1.60 1.88
N TYR A 120 6.03 -1.94 1.78
CA TYR A 120 5.01 -1.52 2.74
C TYR A 120 5.33 -1.95 4.18
N ASN A 121 5.75 -3.19 4.36
CA ASN A 121 6.01 -3.80 5.67
C ASN A 121 7.47 -4.28 5.75
N GLN A 122 8.41 -3.43 5.35
CA GLN A 122 9.84 -3.77 5.42
C GLN A 122 10.26 -4.04 6.87
N PRO A 123 10.85 -5.22 7.19
CA PRO A 123 11.25 -5.59 8.55
C PRO A 123 12.15 -4.57 9.24
N VAL A 124 13.10 -3.97 8.50
CA VAL A 124 14.00 -2.92 9.01
C VAL A 124 13.22 -1.72 9.57
N LEU A 125 12.21 -1.27 8.81
CA LEU A 125 11.35 -0.16 9.21
C LEU A 125 10.45 -0.54 10.40
N MET A 126 9.92 -1.76 10.41
CA MET A 126 9.09 -2.27 11.50
C MET A 126 9.86 -2.40 12.82
N LEU A 127 11.18 -2.61 12.76
CA LEU A 127 12.08 -2.62 13.91
C LEU A 127 12.54 -1.22 14.34
N GLY A 128 12.02 -0.17 13.70
CA GLY A 128 12.22 1.23 14.11
C GLY A 128 13.50 1.87 13.57
N HIS A 129 14.20 1.27 12.61
CA HIS A 129 15.36 1.89 11.98
C HIS A 129 14.94 2.85 10.87
N PRO A 130 15.57 4.04 10.77
CA PRO A 130 15.39 4.95 9.64
C PRO A 130 15.85 4.28 8.33
N VAL A 131 15.08 4.51 7.25
CA VAL A 131 15.42 4.00 5.92
C VAL A 131 15.59 5.15 4.93
N VAL A 132 16.31 4.91 3.84
CA VAL A 132 16.57 5.92 2.79
C VAL A 132 15.26 6.39 2.16
N CYS A 133 14.38 5.44 1.85
CA CYS A 133 13.08 5.71 1.24
C CYS A 133 12.08 4.68 1.74
N GLY A 134 10.92 5.14 2.19
CA GLY A 134 9.80 4.28 2.58
C GLY A 134 8.93 3.88 1.39
N TYR A 135 7.82 3.20 1.68
CA TYR A 135 6.84 2.81 0.67
C TYR A 135 6.27 4.04 -0.07
N GLU A 136 6.35 4.01 -1.41
CA GLU A 136 5.99 5.16 -2.24
C GLU A 136 4.55 5.63 -2.07
N GLY A 137 3.62 4.71 -1.78
CA GLY A 137 2.23 5.04 -1.55
C GLY A 137 2.02 5.96 -0.35
N HIS A 138 2.76 5.76 0.73
CA HIS A 138 2.73 6.65 1.87
C HIS A 138 3.35 8.00 1.56
N LEU A 139 4.52 8.00 0.91
CA LEU A 139 5.24 9.22 0.57
C LEU A 139 4.40 10.11 -0.36
N TRP A 140 3.81 9.51 -1.39
CA TRP A 140 2.91 10.19 -2.31
C TRP A 140 1.66 10.75 -1.62
N SER A 141 0.99 9.95 -0.79
CA SER A 141 -0.25 10.37 -0.11
C SER A 141 -0.05 11.51 0.88
N HIS A 142 1.17 11.68 1.38
CA HIS A 142 1.58 12.79 2.23
C HIS A 142 2.20 13.97 1.45
N GLY A 143 2.22 13.91 0.12
CA GLY A 143 2.78 14.97 -0.73
C GLY A 143 4.29 15.15 -0.61
N LEU A 144 5.02 14.12 -0.17
CA LEU A 144 6.46 14.16 -0.01
C LEU A 144 7.15 13.94 -1.35
N ASP A 145 8.17 14.76 -1.65
CA ASP A 145 9.06 14.53 -2.79
C ASP A 145 10.05 13.41 -2.44
N TYR A 146 9.88 12.26 -3.04
CA TYR A 146 10.70 11.08 -2.80
C TYR A 146 11.50 10.62 -4.03
N LYS A 147 11.19 11.13 -5.23
CA LYS A 147 11.74 10.61 -6.48
C LYS A 147 13.26 10.63 -6.52
N GLY A 148 13.88 11.75 -6.17
CA GLY A 148 15.33 11.86 -6.17
C GLY A 148 16.01 10.87 -5.19
N ARG A 149 15.42 10.67 -4.01
CA ARG A 149 15.91 9.66 -3.05
C ARG A 149 15.71 8.23 -3.56
N TRP A 150 14.59 7.97 -4.21
CA TRP A 150 14.28 6.69 -4.83
C TRP A 150 15.29 6.34 -5.94
N ASP A 151 15.57 7.28 -6.84
CA ASP A 151 16.53 7.08 -7.92
C ASP A 151 17.92 6.80 -7.36
N THR A 152 18.33 7.55 -6.33
CA THR A 152 19.61 7.34 -5.65
C THR A 152 19.65 5.97 -4.95
N LEU A 153 18.57 5.57 -4.26
CA LEU A 153 18.47 4.24 -3.66
C LEU A 153 18.58 3.13 -4.70
N ASN A 154 17.92 3.26 -5.85
CA ASN A 154 18.03 2.30 -6.95
C ASN A 154 19.48 2.18 -7.45
N ALA A 155 20.19 3.29 -7.61
CA ALA A 155 21.58 3.28 -8.02
C ALA A 155 22.49 2.56 -6.99
N ILE A 156 22.24 2.80 -5.69
CA ILE A 156 22.96 2.13 -4.59
C ILE A 156 22.69 0.62 -4.63
N MET A 157 21.44 0.23 -4.67
CA MET A 157 21.03 -1.17 -4.55
C MET A 157 21.35 -1.99 -5.81
N ASN A 158 21.44 -1.36 -6.99
CA ASN A 158 21.97 -1.98 -8.21
C ASN A 158 23.50 -2.13 -8.21
N GLY A 159 24.19 -1.50 -7.27
CA GLY A 159 25.65 -1.52 -7.26
C GLY A 159 26.27 -0.75 -8.43
N GLU A 160 25.65 0.37 -8.84
CA GLU A 160 26.17 1.22 -9.91
C GLU A 160 27.52 1.87 -9.50
N PRO A 161 28.35 2.29 -10.48
CA PRO A 161 29.58 3.02 -10.16
C PRO A 161 29.31 4.20 -9.21
N GLY A 162 30.11 4.32 -8.14
CA GLY A 162 29.93 5.35 -7.12
C GLY A 162 28.80 5.09 -6.13
N TRP A 163 28.28 3.88 -6.03
CA TRP A 163 27.19 3.57 -5.11
C TRP A 163 27.54 3.84 -3.62
N ARG A 164 28.79 3.62 -3.23
CA ARG A 164 29.23 3.88 -1.85
C ARG A 164 29.20 5.36 -1.50
N GLU A 165 29.70 6.20 -2.38
CA GLU A 165 29.70 7.66 -2.24
C GLU A 165 28.25 8.19 -2.18
N LYS A 166 27.38 7.67 -3.03
CA LYS A 166 25.94 8.01 -3.01
C LYS A 166 25.30 7.59 -1.68
N ALA A 167 25.61 6.41 -1.18
CA ALA A 167 25.10 5.92 0.10
C ALA A 167 25.58 6.76 1.28
N LEU A 168 26.87 7.09 1.32
CA LEU A 168 27.45 7.95 2.35
C LEU A 168 26.87 9.37 2.31
N ALA A 169 26.63 9.93 1.13
CA ALA A 169 26.00 11.24 0.96
C ALA A 169 24.57 11.29 1.52
N LEU A 170 23.86 10.16 1.53
CA LEU A 170 22.53 10.00 2.17
C LEU A 170 22.61 9.62 3.65
N GLY A 171 23.80 9.52 4.24
CA GLY A 171 24.00 9.11 5.62
C GLY A 171 23.72 7.62 5.87
N VAL A 172 23.74 6.79 4.82
CA VAL A 172 23.52 5.35 4.94
C VAL A 172 24.69 4.71 5.67
N SER A 173 24.40 4.02 6.75
CA SER A 173 25.37 3.26 7.56
C SER A 173 25.50 1.81 7.11
N HIS A 174 24.37 1.20 6.73
CA HIS A 174 24.31 -0.22 6.35
C HIS A 174 23.35 -0.43 5.17
N ILE A 175 23.60 -1.51 4.43
CA ILE A 175 22.69 -2.04 3.42
C ILE A 175 22.13 -3.36 3.93
N PHE A 176 20.80 -3.45 4.06
CA PHE A 176 20.11 -4.70 4.32
C PHE A 176 19.81 -5.39 2.99
N TRP A 177 20.05 -6.70 2.94
CA TRP A 177 19.87 -7.51 1.74
C TRP A 177 19.08 -8.77 2.06
N GLY A 178 17.79 -8.79 1.81
CA GLY A 178 16.88 -9.92 2.03
C GLY A 178 16.07 -10.27 0.77
N GLU A 179 15.00 -11.02 0.92
CA GLU A 179 14.14 -11.43 -0.21
C GLU A 179 13.49 -10.26 -0.97
N PRO A 180 13.00 -9.19 -0.30
CA PRO A 180 12.47 -8.03 -1.01
C PRO A 180 13.52 -7.37 -1.90
N GLU A 181 14.77 -7.25 -1.42
CA GLU A 181 15.88 -6.65 -2.15
C GLU A 181 16.26 -7.48 -3.36
N LYS A 182 16.37 -8.79 -3.20
CA LYS A 182 16.68 -9.75 -4.30
C LYS A 182 15.62 -9.71 -5.39
N THR A 183 14.36 -9.69 -4.99
CA THR A 183 13.22 -9.62 -5.93
C THR A 183 13.21 -8.31 -6.70
N ARG A 184 13.53 -7.21 -6.04
CA ARG A 184 13.48 -5.87 -6.63
C ARG A 184 14.69 -5.57 -7.52
N TRP A 185 15.86 -6.04 -7.13
CA TRP A 185 17.14 -5.81 -7.85
C TRP A 185 17.84 -7.13 -8.20
N PRO A 186 17.21 -7.97 -9.05
CA PRO A 186 17.75 -9.31 -9.38
C PRO A 186 19.11 -9.26 -10.08
N ASP A 187 19.41 -8.16 -10.79
CA ASP A 187 20.64 -7.97 -11.55
C ASP A 187 21.65 -7.07 -10.81
N SER A 188 21.51 -6.89 -9.50
CA SER A 188 22.40 -6.10 -8.68
C SER A 188 23.85 -6.58 -8.79
N LYS A 189 24.77 -5.60 -8.89
CA LYS A 189 26.22 -5.83 -8.96
C LYS A 189 26.91 -5.72 -7.60
N LEU A 190 26.14 -5.59 -6.52
CA LEU A 190 26.68 -5.60 -5.17
C LEU A 190 27.38 -6.95 -4.88
N PRO A 191 28.51 -6.97 -4.14
CA PRO A 191 29.28 -8.19 -3.91
C PRO A 191 28.49 -9.34 -3.29
N TRP A 192 27.48 -9.01 -2.46
CA TRP A 192 26.62 -9.95 -1.73
C TRP A 192 25.28 -10.23 -2.41
N ALA A 193 25.04 -9.67 -3.59
CA ALA A 193 23.73 -9.78 -4.25
C ALA A 193 23.27 -11.23 -4.49
N LYS A 194 24.21 -12.18 -4.56
CA LYS A 194 23.95 -13.62 -4.77
C LYS A 194 23.90 -14.44 -3.49
N GLU A 195 24.06 -13.82 -2.32
CA GLU A 195 23.95 -14.54 -1.05
C GLU A 195 22.55 -15.10 -0.84
N ALA A 196 22.47 -16.38 -0.44
CA ALA A 196 21.18 -17.03 -0.24
C ALA A 196 20.46 -16.52 1.02
N ALA A 197 21.18 -16.33 2.11
CA ALA A 197 20.64 -15.83 3.38
C ALA A 197 20.54 -14.29 3.37
N PRO A 198 19.58 -13.71 4.09
CA PRO A 198 19.60 -12.30 4.38
C PRO A 198 20.86 -11.86 5.13
N SER A 199 21.33 -10.67 4.80
CA SER A 199 22.61 -10.16 5.29
C SER A 199 22.56 -8.65 5.51
N LEU A 200 23.50 -8.13 6.30
CA LEU A 200 23.65 -6.71 6.61
C LEU A 200 25.10 -6.29 6.37
N HIS A 201 25.29 -5.29 5.53
CA HIS A 201 26.61 -4.86 5.07
C HIS A 201 26.89 -3.40 5.44
N PRO A 202 27.98 -3.09 6.14
CA PRO A 202 28.35 -1.73 6.43
C PRO A 202 28.81 -1.00 5.16
N VAL A 203 28.41 0.25 5.00
CA VAL A 203 28.78 1.12 3.86
C VAL A 203 30.13 1.80 4.12
N GLY A 204 30.39 2.20 5.36
CA GLY A 204 31.66 2.83 5.75
C GLY A 204 32.82 1.87 5.59
N ILE A 205 33.98 2.40 5.18
CA ILE A 205 35.24 1.66 5.27
C ILE A 205 35.49 1.44 6.75
N GLY A 206 35.35 0.20 7.21
CA GLY A 206 35.80 -0.15 8.53
C GLY A 206 37.25 0.23 8.66
N THR A 207 37.55 1.33 9.37
CA THR A 207 38.89 1.52 9.91
C THR A 207 39.10 0.38 10.89
N GLY A 208 39.67 -0.72 10.38
CA GLY A 208 40.13 -1.79 11.22
C GLY A 208 41.01 -1.23 12.33
N LYS A 209 40.58 -1.42 13.54
CA LYS A 209 41.42 -1.49 14.72
C LYS A 209 41.29 -2.88 15.31
#